data_739dc91b8fbffe054023a5eb791b5ab6
#
_entry.id   739dc91b8fbffe054023a5eb791b5ab6
#
_cell.length_a   1.000
_cell.length_b   1.000
_cell.length_c   1.000
_cell.angle_alpha   90.00
_cell.angle_beta   90.00
_cell.angle_gamma   90.00
#
_symmetry.space_group_name_H-M   'P 1'
#
loop_
_entity.id
_entity.type
_entity.pdbx_description
1 polymer ?
#
loop_
_entity_poly.entity_id
_entity_poly.type
_entity_poly.pdbx_seq_one_letter_code
_entity_poly.pdbx_strand_id
1 'polypeptide(L)'
;SALAVKAARRINPQMKVGCMLAMVALYPFSCKPEDVMFAQESMRERYVFTDVQLRGYYPSYVLNEWERRGFNIKMEDGDLEVLREGTCDYLGFSYYMTNAVKAEGGSGDAISGFEGSVPNPYVKASDWGWQIDPVGLRYSLCELYERYQKPLFIVENGFGAYDKVEEDGSINDDYRIDYLRAHIEEMKKAVTYDGVDLMGYTPWGCIDCVSFTTGQYSKRYGFIYVNKHDDGTGDMSRSRKKSFNWYKEVIASNGEKL
;
A
#
# COMPACT_ATOMS: atom_id res chain seq x y z
N SER A 1 9.83 -11.67 -13.01
CA SER A 1 8.56 -12.05 -12.38
C SER A 1 7.95 -13.28 -13.07
N ALA A 2 7.57 -13.22 -14.35
CA ALA A 2 6.92 -14.33 -15.06
C ALA A 2 7.70 -15.65 -15.02
N LEU A 3 9.02 -15.62 -15.23
CA LEU A 3 9.87 -16.80 -15.09
C LEU A 3 9.85 -17.39 -13.67
N ALA A 4 9.78 -16.55 -12.64
CA ALA A 4 9.68 -17.02 -11.27
C ALA A 4 8.34 -17.73 -11.00
N VAL A 5 7.23 -17.20 -11.52
CA VAL A 5 5.90 -17.84 -11.44
C VAL A 5 5.93 -19.20 -12.15
N LYS A 6 6.48 -19.27 -13.35
CA LYS A 6 6.63 -20.55 -14.11
C LYS A 6 7.50 -21.54 -13.35
N ALA A 7 8.58 -21.08 -12.71
CA ALA A 7 9.45 -21.96 -11.90
C ALA A 7 8.71 -22.49 -10.67
N ALA A 8 7.97 -21.63 -9.95
CA ALA A 8 7.16 -22.04 -8.80
C ALA A 8 6.14 -23.11 -9.17
N ARG A 9 5.41 -22.93 -10.27
CA ARG A 9 4.41 -23.90 -10.76
C ARG A 9 5.01 -25.23 -11.23
N ARG A 10 6.24 -25.22 -11.74
CA ARG A 10 6.96 -26.47 -12.07
C ARG A 10 7.32 -27.27 -10.82
N ILE A 11 7.65 -26.60 -9.71
CA ILE A 11 7.98 -27.25 -8.42
C ILE A 11 6.72 -27.74 -7.75
N ASN A 12 5.69 -26.90 -7.69
CA ASN A 12 4.38 -27.23 -7.13
C ASN A 12 3.27 -26.60 -7.97
N PRO A 13 2.54 -27.37 -8.80
CA PRO A 13 1.46 -26.85 -9.64
C PRO A 13 0.30 -26.19 -8.87
N GLN A 14 0.17 -26.48 -7.57
CA GLN A 14 -0.88 -25.89 -6.71
C GLN A 14 -0.41 -24.59 -6.03
N MET A 15 0.85 -24.21 -6.17
CA MET A 15 1.39 -22.99 -5.56
C MET A 15 0.71 -21.75 -6.16
N LYS A 16 0.20 -20.89 -5.28
CA LYS A 16 -0.32 -19.58 -5.65
C LYS A 16 0.78 -18.54 -5.51
N VAL A 17 1.00 -17.77 -6.56
CA VAL A 17 2.04 -16.74 -6.60
C VAL A 17 1.39 -15.39 -6.86
N GLY A 18 1.61 -14.44 -5.96
CA GLY A 18 1.15 -13.06 -6.09
C GLY A 18 2.27 -12.11 -6.52
N CYS A 19 1.88 -10.96 -7.01
CA CYS A 19 2.76 -9.79 -7.11
C CYS A 19 2.45 -8.80 -5.99
N MET A 20 3.29 -7.78 -5.82
CA MET A 20 3.12 -6.75 -4.79
C MET A 20 3.16 -5.36 -5.42
N LEU A 21 2.20 -4.52 -5.04
CA LEU A 21 2.06 -3.13 -5.44
C LEU A 21 2.17 -2.21 -4.22
N ALA A 22 3.04 -1.21 -4.27
CA ALA A 22 2.96 -0.08 -3.34
C ALA A 22 1.83 0.86 -3.79
N MET A 23 0.63 0.67 -3.22
CA MET A 23 -0.56 1.41 -3.65
C MET A 23 -0.66 2.75 -2.93
N VAL A 24 -0.63 3.81 -3.70
CA VAL A 24 -1.01 5.17 -3.29
C VAL A 24 -2.02 5.65 -4.32
N ALA A 25 -3.28 5.75 -3.93
CA ALA A 25 -4.29 6.30 -4.82
C ALA A 25 -4.08 7.81 -5.00
N LEU A 26 -4.06 8.27 -6.24
CA LEU A 26 -3.88 9.66 -6.60
C LEU A 26 -5.21 10.24 -7.03
N TYR A 27 -5.75 11.15 -6.22
CA TYR A 27 -6.98 11.84 -6.55
C TYR A 27 -6.71 13.08 -7.40
N PRO A 28 -7.59 13.43 -8.35
CA PRO A 28 -7.55 14.75 -8.96
C PRO A 28 -7.80 15.81 -7.88
N PHE A 29 -6.98 16.86 -7.81
CA PHE A 29 -7.15 17.93 -6.83
C PHE A 29 -8.48 18.68 -7.00
N SER A 30 -8.97 18.74 -8.24
CA SER A 30 -10.26 19.35 -8.56
C SER A 30 -11.00 18.56 -9.64
N CYS A 31 -12.26 18.93 -9.90
CA CYS A 31 -13.03 18.38 -11.02
C CYS A 31 -12.64 19.01 -12.38
N LYS A 32 -11.58 19.79 -12.47
CA LYS A 32 -11.03 20.29 -13.73
C LYS A 32 -10.63 19.10 -14.60
N PRO A 33 -11.08 19.02 -15.88
CA PRO A 33 -10.78 17.86 -16.73
C PRO A 33 -9.29 17.51 -16.84
N GLU A 34 -8.42 18.53 -16.83
CA GLU A 34 -6.97 18.34 -16.88
C GLU A 34 -6.42 17.68 -15.59
N ASP A 35 -6.95 18.05 -14.41
CA ASP A 35 -6.56 17.40 -13.15
C ASP A 35 -7.03 15.93 -13.12
N VAL A 36 -8.25 15.66 -13.62
CA VAL A 36 -8.79 14.30 -13.70
C VAL A 36 -7.94 13.44 -14.65
N MET A 37 -7.58 14.00 -15.82
CA MET A 37 -6.75 13.28 -16.78
C MET A 37 -5.33 13.06 -16.26
N PHE A 38 -4.76 14.05 -15.58
CA PHE A 38 -3.43 13.97 -14.98
C PHE A 38 -3.38 12.90 -13.86
N ALA A 39 -4.40 12.83 -13.00
CA ALA A 39 -4.49 11.78 -11.98
C ALA A 39 -4.54 10.38 -12.61
N GLN A 40 -5.32 10.19 -13.68
CA GLN A 40 -5.37 8.93 -14.41
C GLN A 40 -4.02 8.55 -15.02
N GLU A 41 -3.32 9.50 -15.62
CA GLU A 41 -2.00 9.28 -16.23
C GLU A 41 -0.95 8.93 -15.17
N SER A 42 -0.94 9.65 -14.05
CA SER A 42 -0.04 9.38 -12.92
C SER A 42 -0.28 7.98 -12.31
N MET A 43 -1.52 7.50 -12.26
CA MET A 43 -1.82 6.14 -11.82
C MET A 43 -1.29 5.05 -12.78
N ARG A 44 -1.09 5.34 -14.07
CA ARG A 44 -0.51 4.39 -15.02
C ARG A 44 0.91 3.98 -14.64
N GLU A 45 1.69 4.89 -14.04
CA GLU A 45 3.04 4.59 -13.53
C GLU A 45 3.00 3.55 -12.40
N ARG A 46 1.93 3.53 -11.61
CA ARG A 46 1.69 2.51 -10.59
C ARG A 46 1.28 1.18 -11.21
N TYR A 47 0.36 1.22 -12.13
CA TYR A 47 -0.26 0.01 -12.68
C TYR A 47 0.59 -0.74 -13.69
N VAL A 48 1.59 -0.12 -14.31
CA VAL A 48 2.37 -0.75 -15.40
C VAL A 48 2.90 -2.13 -15.01
N PHE A 49 3.47 -2.27 -13.81
CA PHE A 49 4.04 -3.54 -13.36
C PHE A 49 2.96 -4.59 -13.09
N THR A 50 1.91 -4.21 -12.37
CA THR A 50 0.81 -5.12 -12.05
C THR A 50 -0.04 -5.47 -13.26
N ASP A 51 -0.24 -4.52 -14.19
CA ASP A 51 -0.88 -4.81 -15.47
C ASP A 51 -0.16 -5.95 -16.20
N VAL A 52 1.17 -5.88 -16.32
CA VAL A 52 1.95 -6.93 -16.98
C VAL A 52 1.94 -8.23 -16.19
N GLN A 53 2.14 -8.15 -14.85
CA GLN A 53 2.23 -9.33 -14.00
C GLN A 53 0.91 -10.10 -13.86
N LEU A 54 -0.23 -9.40 -13.93
CA LEU A 54 -1.55 -10.02 -13.75
C LEU A 54 -2.27 -10.33 -15.06
N ARG A 55 -1.99 -9.58 -16.14
CA ARG A 55 -2.61 -9.75 -17.45
C ARG A 55 -1.75 -10.50 -18.45
N GLY A 56 -0.42 -10.49 -18.27
CA GLY A 56 0.53 -11.22 -19.12
C GLY A 56 0.87 -10.54 -20.45
N TYR A 57 0.66 -9.22 -20.53
CA TYR A 57 1.02 -8.42 -21.73
C TYR A 57 1.27 -6.96 -21.36
N TYR A 58 2.00 -6.25 -22.21
CA TYR A 58 2.20 -4.81 -22.07
C TYR A 58 0.95 -4.06 -22.53
N PRO A 59 0.33 -3.21 -21.68
CA PRO A 59 -0.81 -2.39 -22.08
C PRO A 59 -0.45 -1.39 -23.19
N SER A 60 -1.43 -1.02 -24.00
CA SER A 60 -1.23 -0.08 -25.13
C SER A 60 -0.67 1.27 -24.69
N TYR A 61 -1.08 1.76 -23.51
CA TYR A 61 -0.57 3.04 -23.00
C TYR A 61 0.94 2.99 -22.71
N VAL A 62 1.47 1.83 -22.29
CA VAL A 62 2.91 1.64 -22.06
C VAL A 62 3.67 1.61 -23.38
N LEU A 63 3.17 0.84 -24.35
CA LEU A 63 3.80 0.75 -25.68
C LEU A 63 3.84 2.10 -26.38
N ASN A 64 2.73 2.85 -26.35
CA ASN A 64 2.66 4.18 -26.92
C ASN A 64 3.57 5.19 -26.19
N GLU A 65 3.72 5.06 -24.88
CA GLU A 65 4.62 5.90 -24.09
C GLU A 65 6.09 5.63 -24.46
N TRP A 66 6.48 4.37 -24.57
CA TRP A 66 7.82 3.99 -24.98
C TRP A 66 8.15 4.49 -26.40
N GLU A 67 7.20 4.35 -27.33
CA GLU A 67 7.36 4.88 -28.69
C GLU A 67 7.54 6.41 -28.70
N ARG A 68 6.69 7.15 -27.98
CA ARG A 68 6.80 8.61 -27.90
C ARG A 68 8.11 9.08 -27.28
N ARG A 69 8.63 8.33 -26.29
CA ARG A 69 9.93 8.64 -25.65
C ARG A 69 11.13 8.11 -26.40
N GLY A 70 10.93 7.39 -27.50
CA GLY A 70 12.00 6.79 -28.28
C GLY A 70 12.71 5.64 -27.56
N PHE A 71 12.03 4.97 -26.60
CA PHE A 71 12.59 3.82 -25.91
C PHE A 71 12.56 2.60 -26.82
N ASN A 72 13.73 2.03 -27.08
CA ASN A 72 13.85 0.79 -27.81
C ASN A 72 13.95 -0.40 -26.83
N ILE A 73 12.81 -0.98 -26.53
CA ILE A 73 12.74 -2.17 -25.66
C ILE A 73 13.09 -3.39 -26.47
N LYS A 74 14.21 -4.02 -26.15
CA LYS A 74 14.62 -5.28 -26.78
C LYS A 74 13.79 -6.42 -26.20
N MET A 75 13.13 -7.15 -27.07
CA MET A 75 12.42 -8.37 -26.76
C MET A 75 13.02 -9.51 -27.56
N GLU A 76 13.16 -10.68 -26.94
CA GLU A 76 13.58 -11.90 -27.58
C GLU A 76 12.37 -12.75 -28.00
N ASP A 77 12.60 -13.69 -28.91
CA ASP A 77 11.56 -14.65 -29.31
C ASP A 77 11.08 -15.44 -28.09
N GLY A 78 9.76 -15.46 -27.88
CA GLY A 78 9.13 -16.12 -26.73
C GLY A 78 8.89 -15.27 -25.49
N ASP A 79 9.42 -14.04 -25.39
CA ASP A 79 9.24 -13.18 -24.21
C ASP A 79 7.75 -12.90 -23.92
N LEU A 80 6.96 -12.59 -24.93
CA LEU A 80 5.52 -12.34 -24.77
C LEU A 80 4.75 -13.60 -24.36
N GLU A 81 5.21 -14.78 -24.75
CA GLU A 81 4.64 -16.06 -24.32
C GLU A 81 4.98 -16.34 -22.84
N VAL A 82 6.21 -16.08 -22.44
CA VAL A 82 6.64 -16.15 -21.04
C VAL A 82 5.78 -15.26 -20.16
N LEU A 83 5.47 -14.03 -20.58
CA LEU A 83 4.59 -13.13 -19.84
C LEU A 83 3.18 -13.71 -19.67
N ARG A 84 2.57 -14.21 -20.75
CA ARG A 84 1.23 -14.80 -20.72
C ARG A 84 1.13 -16.03 -19.81
N GLU A 85 2.10 -16.91 -19.85
CA GLU A 85 2.13 -18.14 -19.06
C GLU A 85 2.51 -17.89 -17.60
N GLY A 86 3.25 -16.82 -17.33
CA GLY A 86 3.77 -16.47 -16.00
C GLY A 86 2.96 -15.41 -15.26
N THR A 87 1.64 -15.34 -15.48
CA THR A 87 0.79 -14.38 -14.74
C THR A 87 0.61 -14.77 -13.28
N CYS A 88 0.55 -13.79 -12.40
CA CYS A 88 0.29 -13.99 -10.97
C CYS A 88 -1.16 -14.39 -10.69
N ASP A 89 -1.37 -15.13 -9.60
CA ASP A 89 -2.68 -15.67 -9.19
C ASP A 89 -3.49 -14.66 -8.37
N TYR A 90 -2.83 -13.77 -7.63
CA TYR A 90 -3.44 -12.73 -6.79
C TYR A 90 -2.58 -11.48 -6.76
N LEU A 91 -3.15 -10.38 -6.28
CA LEU A 91 -2.46 -9.10 -6.06
C LEU A 91 -2.31 -8.81 -4.58
N GLY A 92 -1.07 -8.80 -4.08
CA GLY A 92 -0.72 -8.17 -2.82
C GLY A 92 -0.48 -6.68 -3.00
N PHE A 93 -0.86 -5.87 -2.01
CA PHE A 93 -0.51 -4.45 -2.04
C PHE A 93 -0.31 -3.89 -0.63
N SER A 94 0.54 -2.87 -0.53
CA SER A 94 0.65 -2.03 0.65
C SER A 94 -0.21 -0.79 0.50
N TYR A 95 -0.84 -0.38 1.60
CA TYR A 95 -1.62 0.85 1.66
C TYR A 95 -1.33 1.61 2.95
N TYR A 96 -0.94 2.87 2.82
CA TYR A 96 -0.67 3.74 3.96
C TYR A 96 -1.39 5.07 3.87
N MET A 97 -1.58 5.58 2.66
CA MET A 97 -2.11 6.90 2.39
C MET A 97 -2.66 7.03 0.97
N THR A 98 -3.39 8.09 0.73
CA THR A 98 -3.69 8.64 -0.60
C THR A 98 -2.94 9.94 -0.80
N ASN A 99 -3.01 10.49 -1.99
CA ASN A 99 -2.53 11.83 -2.29
C ASN A 99 -3.42 12.49 -3.33
N ALA A 100 -3.33 13.80 -3.47
CA ALA A 100 -3.95 14.52 -4.58
C ALA A 100 -2.88 15.00 -5.57
N VAL A 101 -3.24 15.09 -6.84
CA VAL A 101 -2.37 15.61 -7.90
C VAL A 101 -3.07 16.68 -8.70
N LYS A 102 -2.30 17.63 -9.20
CA LYS A 102 -2.76 18.78 -9.97
C LYS A 102 -1.93 18.94 -11.24
N ALA A 103 -2.60 19.14 -12.38
CA ALA A 103 -1.95 19.25 -13.68
C ALA A 103 -1.02 20.47 -13.78
N GLU A 104 -1.38 21.57 -13.13
CA GLU A 104 -0.60 22.81 -13.14
C GLU A 104 -0.35 23.32 -11.71
N GLY A 105 0.91 23.70 -11.42
CA GLY A 105 1.27 24.33 -10.15
C GLY A 105 1.30 23.39 -8.94
N GLY A 106 1.36 22.09 -9.16
CA GLY A 106 1.68 21.13 -8.11
C GLY A 106 3.17 21.19 -7.76
N SER A 107 3.48 21.11 -6.48
CA SER A 107 4.86 21.31 -6.00
C SER A 107 5.77 20.10 -6.20
N GLY A 108 5.21 18.94 -6.56
CA GLY A 108 6.01 17.72 -6.63
C GLY A 108 6.70 17.43 -5.29
N ASP A 109 5.95 17.50 -4.18
CA ASP A 109 6.59 17.38 -2.89
C ASP A 109 7.22 16.00 -2.69
N ALA A 110 8.33 16.00 -1.95
CA ALA A 110 9.17 14.82 -1.76
C ALA A 110 8.51 13.70 -0.95
N ILE A 111 7.33 13.92 -0.34
CA ILE A 111 6.68 12.97 0.55
C ILE A 111 6.05 11.82 -0.24
N SER A 112 5.47 12.12 -1.39
CA SER A 112 4.81 11.10 -2.23
C SER A 112 5.67 10.63 -3.41
N GLY A 113 6.69 11.39 -3.79
CA GLY A 113 7.53 11.12 -4.96
C GLY A 113 6.80 11.26 -6.30
N PHE A 114 5.61 11.90 -6.32
CA PHE A 114 4.81 12.10 -7.53
C PHE A 114 4.88 13.54 -8.01
N GLU A 115 5.07 13.70 -9.30
CA GLU A 115 4.94 15.00 -9.96
C GLU A 115 3.51 15.53 -9.76
N GLY A 116 3.38 16.85 -9.56
CA GLY A 116 2.09 17.50 -9.37
C GLY A 116 1.39 17.20 -8.03
N SER A 117 2.06 16.53 -7.11
CA SER A 117 1.51 16.17 -5.80
C SER A 117 1.16 17.39 -4.97
N VAL A 118 -0.03 17.37 -4.36
CA VAL A 118 -0.53 18.40 -3.43
C VAL A 118 -1.26 17.75 -2.27
N PRO A 119 -1.23 18.36 -1.06
CA PRO A 119 -2.02 17.86 0.05
C PRO A 119 -3.53 17.87 -0.27
N ASN A 120 -4.23 16.79 0.08
CA ASN A 120 -5.68 16.76 0.03
C ASN A 120 -6.25 17.54 1.23
N PRO A 121 -7.01 18.63 1.01
CA PRO A 121 -7.49 19.50 2.09
C PRO A 121 -8.59 18.84 2.97
N TYR A 122 -9.12 17.68 2.55
CA TYR A 122 -10.24 17.02 3.22
C TYR A 122 -9.82 15.90 4.16
N VAL A 123 -8.54 15.52 4.19
CA VAL A 123 -8.03 14.47 5.06
C VAL A 123 -6.89 14.98 5.93
N LYS A 124 -6.79 14.45 7.15
CA LYS A 124 -5.69 14.77 8.06
C LYS A 124 -4.41 14.05 7.63
N ALA A 125 -3.27 14.58 8.04
CA ALA A 125 -1.98 13.93 7.84
C ALA A 125 -1.35 13.52 9.18
N SER A 126 -0.47 12.52 9.13
CA SER A 126 0.40 12.13 10.24
C SER A 126 1.52 13.16 10.43
N ASP A 127 2.33 12.99 11.48
CA ASP A 127 3.52 13.83 11.76
C ASP A 127 4.54 13.82 10.60
N TRP A 128 4.50 12.81 9.74
CA TRP A 128 5.32 12.70 8.52
C TRP A 128 4.60 13.16 7.25
N GLY A 129 3.47 13.84 7.35
CA GLY A 129 2.70 14.36 6.22
C GLY A 129 1.91 13.30 5.45
N TRP A 130 1.88 12.04 5.91
CA TRP A 130 1.12 10.98 5.25
C TRP A 130 -0.37 11.13 5.54
N GLN A 131 -1.15 11.23 4.49
CA GLN A 131 -2.59 11.50 4.58
C GLN A 131 -3.34 10.26 5.07
N ILE A 132 -4.14 10.44 6.12
CA ILE A 132 -4.92 9.37 6.76
C ILE A 132 -6.25 9.27 6.05
N ASP A 133 -6.40 8.27 5.20
CA ASP A 133 -7.60 8.11 4.36
C ASP A 133 -8.11 6.66 4.36
N PRO A 134 -8.98 6.31 5.31
CA PRO A 134 -9.60 4.97 5.35
C PRO A 134 -10.49 4.69 4.13
N VAL A 135 -11.21 5.70 3.64
CA VAL A 135 -12.06 5.56 2.44
C VAL A 135 -11.22 5.28 1.19
N GLY A 136 -10.02 5.85 1.13
CA GLY A 136 -9.05 5.57 0.08
C GLY A 136 -8.59 4.12 0.04
N LEU A 137 -8.56 3.42 1.18
CA LEU A 137 -8.32 1.97 1.20
C LEU A 137 -9.46 1.22 0.49
N ARG A 138 -10.71 1.54 0.82
CA ARG A 138 -11.87 0.94 0.14
C ARG A 138 -11.87 1.24 -1.35
N TYR A 139 -11.62 2.50 -1.72
CA TYR A 139 -11.47 2.91 -3.11
C TYR A 139 -10.37 2.09 -3.83
N SER A 140 -9.21 1.94 -3.21
CA SER A 140 -8.09 1.16 -3.77
C SER A 140 -8.45 -0.32 -3.95
N LEU A 141 -9.17 -0.91 -2.99
CA LEU A 141 -9.66 -2.28 -3.08
C LEU A 141 -10.62 -2.46 -4.26
N CYS A 142 -11.60 -1.57 -4.41
CA CYS A 142 -12.54 -1.60 -5.52
C CYS A 142 -11.81 -1.42 -6.86
N GLU A 143 -10.98 -0.38 -6.98
CA GLU A 143 -10.22 -0.07 -8.20
C GLU A 143 -9.35 -1.26 -8.66
N LEU A 144 -8.60 -1.87 -7.73
CA LEU A 144 -7.73 -3.00 -8.04
C LEU A 144 -8.53 -4.27 -8.38
N TYR A 145 -9.62 -4.52 -7.65
CA TYR A 145 -10.45 -5.69 -7.93
C TYR A 145 -11.20 -5.56 -9.25
N GLU A 146 -11.81 -4.42 -9.54
CA GLU A 146 -12.48 -4.15 -10.82
C GLU A 146 -11.50 -4.24 -12.00
N ARG A 147 -10.26 -3.76 -11.80
CA ARG A 147 -9.23 -3.77 -12.84
C ARG A 147 -8.74 -5.17 -13.19
N TYR A 148 -8.57 -6.05 -12.22
CA TYR A 148 -7.90 -7.34 -12.42
C TYR A 148 -8.79 -8.56 -12.24
N GLN A 149 -9.90 -8.46 -11.52
CA GLN A 149 -10.79 -9.57 -11.17
C GLN A 149 -10.02 -10.78 -10.61
N LYS A 150 -9.05 -10.50 -9.75
CA LYS A 150 -8.24 -11.50 -9.04
C LYS A 150 -8.28 -11.23 -7.55
N PRO A 151 -8.11 -12.28 -6.71
CA PRO A 151 -8.07 -12.09 -5.26
C PRO A 151 -7.03 -11.04 -4.86
N LEU A 152 -7.36 -10.23 -3.85
CA LEU A 152 -6.50 -9.21 -3.29
C LEU A 152 -5.97 -9.60 -1.91
N PHE A 153 -4.80 -9.09 -1.55
CA PHE A 153 -4.23 -9.26 -0.22
C PHE A 153 -3.60 -7.94 0.24
N ILE A 154 -4.08 -7.37 1.35
CA ILE A 154 -3.41 -6.23 1.96
C ILE A 154 -2.21 -6.77 2.74
N VAL A 155 -1.02 -6.68 2.14
CA VAL A 155 0.22 -7.23 2.71
C VAL A 155 0.89 -6.27 3.69
N GLU A 156 0.56 -4.96 3.61
CA GLU A 156 1.04 -3.94 4.53
C GLU A 156 -0.01 -2.83 4.69
N ASN A 157 -0.25 -2.44 5.93
CA ASN A 157 -0.98 -1.23 6.32
C ASN A 157 -0.55 -0.84 7.74
N GLY A 158 -0.44 0.43 8.07
CA GLY A 158 -0.03 0.83 9.40
C GLY A 158 0.15 2.33 9.55
N PHE A 159 0.37 2.75 10.79
CA PHE A 159 0.49 4.14 11.15
C PHE A 159 1.80 4.40 11.89
N GLY A 160 2.70 5.14 11.23
CA GLY A 160 3.93 5.62 11.84
C GLY A 160 3.65 6.81 12.74
N ALA A 161 4.04 6.73 14.02
CA ALA A 161 3.80 7.78 14.99
C ALA A 161 4.93 7.87 16.02
N TYR A 162 5.04 9.02 16.68
CA TYR A 162 5.83 9.17 17.91
C TYR A 162 5.07 8.54 19.07
N ASP A 163 5.63 7.48 19.64
CA ASP A 163 5.06 6.87 20.84
C ASP A 163 5.64 7.55 22.09
N LYS A 164 4.78 7.75 23.09
CA LYS A 164 5.17 8.25 24.40
C LYS A 164 5.10 7.12 25.42
N VAL A 165 6.19 6.90 26.13
CA VAL A 165 6.22 6.04 27.31
C VAL A 165 5.78 6.87 28.50
N GLU A 166 4.68 6.46 29.17
CA GLU A 166 4.15 7.14 30.36
C GLU A 166 4.98 6.80 31.60
N GLU A 167 4.73 7.51 32.71
CA GLU A 167 5.48 7.33 33.97
C GLU A 167 5.39 5.89 34.53
N ASP A 168 4.28 5.22 34.29
CA ASP A 168 4.05 3.82 34.69
C ASP A 168 4.62 2.79 33.69
N GLY A 169 5.27 3.26 32.63
CA GLY A 169 5.82 2.43 31.56
C GLY A 169 4.81 1.99 30.50
N SER A 170 3.56 2.40 30.61
CA SER A 170 2.55 2.13 29.59
C SER A 170 2.74 2.99 28.34
N ILE A 171 2.18 2.53 27.22
CA ILE A 171 2.17 3.27 25.94
C ILE A 171 0.75 3.28 25.42
N ASN A 172 0.13 4.45 25.48
CA ASN A 172 -1.25 4.68 25.10
C ASN A 172 -1.31 5.16 23.64
N ASP A 173 -1.24 4.23 22.72
CA ASP A 173 -1.23 4.47 21.27
C ASP A 173 -2.64 4.40 20.65
N ASP A 174 -3.61 5.11 21.23
CA ASP A 174 -4.99 5.18 20.73
C ASP A 174 -5.08 5.67 19.28
N TYR A 175 -4.22 6.60 18.89
CA TYR A 175 -4.11 7.07 17.50
C TYR A 175 -3.81 5.94 16.50
N ARG A 176 -3.06 4.90 16.90
CA ARG A 176 -2.81 3.71 16.07
C ARG A 176 -4.04 2.82 16.00
N ILE A 177 -4.72 2.65 17.14
CA ILE A 177 -5.98 1.92 17.22
C ILE A 177 -7.02 2.57 16.31
N ASP A 178 -7.20 3.88 16.41
CA ASP A 178 -8.16 4.65 15.62
C ASP A 178 -7.88 4.57 14.12
N TYR A 179 -6.61 4.68 13.73
CA TYR A 179 -6.19 4.51 12.34
C TYR A 179 -6.57 3.11 11.82
N LEU A 180 -6.15 2.05 12.53
CA LEU A 180 -6.38 0.68 12.10
C LEU A 180 -7.87 0.33 12.10
N ARG A 181 -8.63 0.75 13.13
CA ARG A 181 -10.07 0.56 13.22
C ARG A 181 -10.78 1.13 11.99
N ALA A 182 -10.53 2.40 11.68
CA ALA A 182 -11.16 3.07 10.55
C ALA A 182 -10.84 2.37 9.22
N HIS A 183 -9.59 1.92 9.03
CA HIS A 183 -9.19 1.21 7.82
C HIS A 183 -9.84 -0.19 7.72
N ILE A 184 -9.92 -0.92 8.83
CA ILE A 184 -10.58 -2.24 8.87
C ILE A 184 -12.08 -2.11 8.62
N GLU A 185 -12.74 -1.07 9.12
CA GLU A 185 -14.14 -0.79 8.82
C GLU A 185 -14.38 -0.57 7.32
N GLU A 186 -13.54 0.20 6.65
CA GLU A 186 -13.66 0.42 5.21
C GLU A 186 -13.30 -0.84 4.41
N MET A 187 -12.32 -1.62 4.86
CA MET A 187 -12.01 -2.93 4.30
C MET A 187 -13.21 -3.89 4.38
N LYS A 188 -13.92 -3.94 5.53
CA LYS A 188 -15.15 -4.75 5.70
C LYS A 188 -16.22 -4.30 4.70
N LYS A 189 -16.39 -3.00 4.46
CA LYS A 189 -17.34 -2.48 3.46
C LYS A 189 -16.97 -2.92 2.04
N ALA A 190 -15.68 -2.87 1.67
CA ALA A 190 -15.22 -3.35 0.37
C ALA A 190 -15.61 -4.82 0.12
N VAL A 191 -15.48 -5.66 1.13
CA VAL A 191 -15.88 -7.08 1.03
C VAL A 191 -17.39 -7.24 1.00
N THR A 192 -18.13 -6.56 1.91
CA THR A 192 -19.56 -6.83 2.14
C THR A 192 -20.49 -6.10 1.18
N TYR A 193 -20.11 -4.89 0.74
CA TYR A 193 -20.95 -4.06 -0.14
C TYR A 193 -20.48 -4.07 -1.58
N ASP A 194 -19.14 -4.07 -1.78
CA ASP A 194 -18.56 -3.95 -3.12
C ASP A 194 -18.15 -5.31 -3.72
N GLY A 195 -18.22 -6.40 -2.92
CA GLY A 195 -17.98 -7.75 -3.40
C GLY A 195 -16.51 -8.06 -3.72
N VAL A 196 -15.57 -7.32 -3.12
CA VAL A 196 -14.14 -7.54 -3.30
C VAL A 196 -13.73 -8.88 -2.71
N ASP A 197 -13.05 -9.72 -3.50
CA ASP A 197 -12.42 -10.96 -3.03
C ASP A 197 -11.10 -10.64 -2.32
N LEU A 198 -11.16 -10.46 -1.00
CA LEU A 198 -10.02 -10.14 -0.15
C LEU A 198 -9.58 -11.37 0.64
N MET A 199 -8.38 -11.88 0.35
CA MET A 199 -7.79 -13.06 0.99
C MET A 199 -7.37 -12.83 2.43
N GLY A 200 -6.92 -11.61 2.77
CA GLY A 200 -6.40 -11.31 4.08
C GLY A 200 -5.83 -9.91 4.22
N TYR A 201 -5.43 -9.63 5.46
CA TYR A 201 -4.88 -8.35 5.89
C TYR A 201 -3.73 -8.57 6.87
N THR A 202 -2.60 -7.92 6.63
CA THR A 202 -1.46 -7.90 7.54
C THR A 202 -1.02 -6.45 7.78
N PRO A 203 -0.96 -6.01 9.04
CA PRO A 203 -0.42 -4.69 9.36
C PRO A 203 1.11 -4.69 9.21
N TRP A 204 1.65 -3.51 8.90
CA TRP A 204 3.08 -3.30 8.85
C TRP A 204 3.67 -3.20 10.26
N GLY A 205 4.63 -4.08 10.56
CA GLY A 205 5.41 -4.04 11.78
C GLY A 205 4.66 -4.53 13.03
N CYS A 206 4.82 -5.79 13.41
CA CYS A 206 4.34 -6.26 14.71
C CYS A 206 5.20 -5.73 15.87
N ILE A 207 6.48 -5.50 15.63
CA ILE A 207 7.49 -4.97 16.56
C ILE A 207 8.08 -3.71 15.93
N ASP A 208 8.35 -2.68 16.74
CA ASP A 208 9.02 -1.48 16.26
C ASP A 208 10.35 -1.81 15.59
N CYS A 209 10.57 -1.26 14.44
CA CYS A 209 11.82 -1.35 13.68
C CYS A 209 12.19 0.03 13.14
N VAL A 210 13.40 0.15 12.63
CA VAL A 210 13.81 1.36 11.92
C VAL A 210 12.91 1.58 10.71
N SER A 211 12.41 2.80 10.55
CA SER A 211 11.57 3.15 9.40
C SER A 211 12.37 3.06 8.11
N PHE A 212 11.88 2.29 7.14
CA PHE A 212 12.52 2.11 5.85
C PHE A 212 12.72 3.44 5.09
N THR A 213 11.69 4.30 5.09
CA THR A 213 11.73 5.53 4.30
C THR A 213 12.53 6.65 4.92
N THR A 214 12.64 6.71 6.25
CA THR A 214 13.27 7.85 6.96
C THR A 214 14.54 7.47 7.72
N GLY A 215 14.80 6.17 7.91
CA GLY A 215 15.94 5.71 8.71
C GLY A 215 15.82 5.99 10.22
N GLN A 216 14.61 6.30 10.71
CA GLN A 216 14.34 6.72 12.08
C GLN A 216 13.70 5.60 12.91
N TYR A 217 14.16 5.41 14.14
CA TYR A 217 13.49 4.58 15.15
C TYR A 217 12.26 5.26 15.75
N SER A 218 12.24 6.58 15.79
CA SER A 218 11.14 7.37 16.33
C SER A 218 9.83 7.25 15.52
N LYS A 219 9.92 6.90 14.25
CA LYS A 219 8.75 6.60 13.41
C LYS A 219 8.28 5.17 13.65
N ARG A 220 7.47 4.98 14.67
CA ARG A 220 7.07 3.67 15.19
C ARG A 220 5.77 3.17 14.60
N TYR A 221 5.76 1.92 14.17
CA TYR A 221 4.58 1.25 13.58
C TYR A 221 4.06 0.09 14.42
N GLY A 222 4.93 -0.50 15.25
CA GLY A 222 4.67 -1.76 15.93
C GLY A 222 3.60 -1.71 17.01
N PHE A 223 3.06 -2.87 17.34
CA PHE A 223 2.24 -3.14 18.53
C PHE A 223 3.13 -3.40 19.78
N ILE A 224 4.39 -3.68 19.53
CA ILE A 224 5.42 -3.90 20.56
C ILE A 224 6.45 -2.80 20.42
N TYR A 225 6.60 -2.02 21.47
CA TYR A 225 7.61 -0.98 21.57
C TYR A 225 9.00 -1.60 21.73
N VAL A 226 9.98 -1.02 21.08
CA VAL A 226 11.40 -1.33 21.25
C VAL A 226 12.10 -0.08 21.77
N ASN A 227 12.75 -0.20 22.94
CA ASN A 227 13.51 0.90 23.53
C ASN A 227 14.82 1.13 22.75
N LYS A 228 14.70 1.80 21.60
CA LYS A 228 15.77 2.24 20.73
C LYS A 228 15.43 3.60 20.16
N HIS A 229 16.41 4.52 20.19
CA HIS A 229 16.23 5.92 19.79
C HIS A 229 17.15 6.28 18.62
N ASP A 230 16.84 7.40 17.94
CA ASP A 230 17.55 7.86 16.76
C ASP A 230 18.99 8.28 17.04
N ASP A 231 19.30 8.67 18.29
CA ASP A 231 20.65 8.98 18.77
C ASP A 231 21.51 7.75 19.10
N GLY A 232 20.96 6.55 18.88
CA GLY A 232 21.64 5.29 19.15
C GLY A 232 21.50 4.78 20.58
N THR A 233 20.86 5.51 21.49
CA THR A 233 20.57 5.06 22.87
C THR A 233 19.45 4.03 22.94
N GLY A 234 19.24 3.47 24.14
CA GLY A 234 18.23 2.43 24.38
C GLY A 234 18.82 1.03 24.47
N ASP A 235 18.20 0.20 25.30
CA ASP A 235 18.67 -1.15 25.67
C ASP A 235 18.00 -2.27 24.85
N MET A 236 17.19 -1.91 23.85
CA MET A 236 16.43 -2.85 23.02
C MET A 236 15.37 -3.66 23.78
N SER A 237 15.04 -3.28 25.02
CA SER A 237 13.92 -3.89 25.76
C SER A 237 12.61 -3.70 25.03
N ARG A 238 11.66 -4.63 25.24
CA ARG A 238 10.39 -4.68 24.53
C ARG A 238 9.22 -4.63 25.49
N SER A 239 8.23 -3.80 25.19
CA SER A 239 6.97 -3.73 25.93
C SER A 239 5.76 -3.70 24.99
N ARG A 240 4.64 -4.26 25.45
CA ARG A 240 3.40 -4.23 24.68
C ARG A 240 2.79 -2.85 24.77
N LYS A 241 2.33 -2.30 23.64
CA LYS A 241 1.53 -1.08 23.58
C LYS A 241 0.05 -1.40 23.82
N LYS A 242 -0.78 -0.40 24.04
CA LYS A 242 -2.23 -0.55 24.20
C LYS A 242 -2.85 -1.24 22.98
N SER A 243 -2.41 -0.87 21.78
CA SER A 243 -2.84 -1.45 20.51
C SER A 243 -2.60 -2.95 20.41
N PHE A 244 -1.61 -3.52 21.13
CA PHE A 244 -1.34 -4.96 21.13
C PHE A 244 -2.56 -5.78 21.59
N ASN A 245 -3.14 -5.40 22.72
CA ASN A 245 -4.28 -6.13 23.28
C ASN A 245 -5.54 -5.90 22.43
N TRP A 246 -5.76 -4.69 21.96
CA TRP A 246 -6.85 -4.38 21.04
C TRP A 246 -6.75 -5.22 19.76
N TYR A 247 -5.60 -5.26 19.10
CA TYR A 247 -5.44 -6.00 17.86
C TYR A 247 -5.53 -7.53 18.06
N LYS A 248 -5.12 -8.04 19.22
CA LYS A 248 -5.35 -9.43 19.60
C LYS A 248 -6.85 -9.78 19.60
N GLU A 249 -7.71 -8.89 20.11
CA GLU A 249 -9.18 -9.09 20.07
C GLU A 249 -9.74 -8.99 18.65
N VAL A 250 -9.19 -8.07 17.84
CA VAL A 250 -9.55 -7.97 16.41
C VAL A 250 -9.27 -9.29 15.69
N ILE A 251 -8.09 -9.87 15.88
CA ILE A 251 -7.72 -11.17 15.28
C ILE A 251 -8.63 -12.27 15.80
N ALA A 252 -8.83 -12.38 17.12
CA ALA A 252 -9.63 -13.43 17.73
C ALA A 252 -11.09 -13.41 17.28
N SER A 253 -11.62 -12.24 16.95
CA SER A 253 -12.98 -12.04 16.47
C SER A 253 -13.12 -12.01 14.95
N ASN A 254 -12.03 -12.22 14.21
CA ASN A 254 -11.99 -12.05 12.76
C ASN A 254 -12.53 -10.67 12.31
N GLY A 255 -12.16 -9.60 13.04
CA GLY A 255 -12.56 -8.24 12.74
C GLY A 255 -13.97 -7.84 13.18
N GLU A 256 -14.68 -8.68 13.92
CA GLU A 256 -16.01 -8.33 14.42
C GLU A 256 -15.97 -7.36 15.61
N LYS A 257 -14.92 -7.43 16.43
CA LYS A 257 -14.66 -6.50 17.54
C LYS A 257 -13.55 -5.53 17.16
N LEU A 258 -13.91 -4.29 16.96
CA LEU A 258 -13.00 -3.19 16.59
C LEU A 258 -12.92 -2.12 17.69
#